data_fbd5b521c4f0f1524bf36822ddfa9162
#
_entry.id   fbd5b521c4f0f1524bf36822ddfa9162
#
_cell.length_a   1.000
_cell.length_b   1.000
_cell.length_c   1.000
_cell.angle_alpha   90.00
_cell.angle_beta   90.00
_cell.angle_gamma   90.00
#
_symmetry.space_group_name_H-M   'P 1'
#
loop_
_entity.id
_entity.type
_entity.pdbx_description
1 polymer ?
#
loop_
_entity_poly.entity_id
_entity_poly.type
_entity_poly.pdbx_seq_one_letter_code
_entity_poly.pdbx_strand_id
1 'polypeptide(L)'
;MRSDLPVTELAENVYLLNEFDGTNCYLVVGSEKALLIDCGTGFCDIRGAAEKLTDLPITLAATHGHGDHIGGAGQFEEIYIHRADCERLNKAQMSLLFRKAFLASNAPVKSHGFKTSDVKPGKYKTKIIPMDDGHIFDLGGKSVRVKHTPGHSHGSVAFIDEQDKIIFSGDNVCDALWMQLPGVTSIEEWLPSARWLYGMSEDYRIFWGHRVPQLERGYIAQVIAWGEEILAKSRGNTKLPRIKQYPNRPDGIIYRTDKVFRK
;
A
#
# COMPACT_ATOMS: atom_id res chain seq x y z
N MET A 1 -2.19 -5.62 21.95
CA MET A 1 -2.20 -4.55 20.92
C MET A 1 -3.56 -3.87 20.96
N ARG A 2 -3.67 -2.64 20.50
CA ARG A 2 -4.96 -1.92 20.40
C ARG A 2 -5.72 -2.40 19.18
N SER A 3 -7.04 -2.62 19.32
CA SER A 3 -7.96 -2.97 18.23
C SER A 3 -9.10 -1.94 18.08
N ASP A 4 -8.93 -0.77 18.71
CA ASP A 4 -9.83 0.37 18.66
C ASP A 4 -9.38 1.40 17.61
N LEU A 5 -9.04 0.91 16.38
CA LEU A 5 -8.67 1.75 15.28
C LEU A 5 -9.84 2.62 14.80
N PRO A 6 -9.57 3.84 14.33
CA PRO A 6 -10.57 4.59 13.58
C PRO A 6 -11.03 3.79 12.36
N VAL A 7 -12.35 3.61 12.24
CA VAL A 7 -13.00 2.90 11.14
C VAL A 7 -13.94 3.86 10.43
N THR A 8 -13.90 3.85 9.11
CA THR A 8 -14.82 4.61 8.24
C THR A 8 -15.43 3.67 7.22
N GLU A 9 -16.74 3.64 7.10
CA GLU A 9 -17.43 2.93 6.04
C GLU A 9 -17.37 3.75 4.75
N LEU A 10 -16.81 3.16 3.68
CA LEU A 10 -16.64 3.81 2.37
C LEU A 10 -17.80 3.50 1.42
N ALA A 11 -18.35 2.30 1.53
CA ALA A 11 -19.53 1.79 0.85
C ALA A 11 -20.11 0.67 1.71
N GLU A 12 -21.27 0.12 1.35
CA GLU A 12 -21.88 -1.00 2.07
C GLU A 12 -20.90 -2.18 2.13
N ASN A 13 -20.53 -2.58 3.36
CA ASN A 13 -19.58 -3.65 3.63
C ASN A 13 -18.16 -3.40 3.09
N VAL A 14 -17.76 -2.14 2.93
CA VAL A 14 -16.38 -1.72 2.58
C VAL A 14 -15.89 -0.71 3.59
N TYR A 15 -14.84 -1.05 4.32
CA TYR A 15 -14.35 -0.27 5.46
C TYR A 15 -12.88 0.14 5.28
N LEU A 16 -12.56 1.37 5.67
CA LEU A 16 -11.22 1.84 5.94
C LEU A 16 -10.92 1.62 7.43
N LEU A 17 -9.83 0.95 7.72
CA LEU A 17 -9.23 0.82 9.05
C LEU A 17 -7.94 1.66 9.06
N ASN A 18 -7.92 2.79 9.77
CA ASN A 18 -6.76 3.66 9.81
C ASN A 18 -5.85 3.30 10.99
N GLU A 19 -4.60 2.95 10.72
CA GLU A 19 -3.61 2.67 11.76
C GLU A 19 -3.02 3.98 12.35
N PHE A 20 -3.89 4.84 12.88
CA PHE A 20 -3.52 6.10 13.57
C PHE A 20 -2.53 6.95 12.77
N ASP A 21 -2.91 7.35 11.55
CA ASP A 21 -2.09 8.12 10.61
C ASP A 21 -0.81 7.39 10.13
N GLY A 22 -0.68 6.10 10.44
CA GLY A 22 0.35 5.23 9.91
C GLY A 22 0.00 4.75 8.50
N THR A 23 -0.83 3.72 8.43
CA THR A 23 -1.27 3.10 7.17
C THR A 23 -2.78 2.95 7.14
N ASN A 24 -3.35 3.11 5.95
CA ASN A 24 -4.74 2.78 5.65
C ASN A 24 -4.83 1.33 5.21
N CYS A 25 -5.63 0.55 5.92
CA CYS A 25 -5.98 -0.82 5.55
C CYS A 25 -7.46 -0.85 5.16
N TYR A 26 -7.83 -1.74 4.26
CA TYR A 26 -9.20 -1.77 3.74
C TYR A 26 -9.80 -3.16 3.90
N LEU A 27 -11.01 -3.24 4.43
CA LEU A 27 -11.77 -4.50 4.55
C LEU A 27 -12.94 -4.48 3.59
N VAL A 28 -12.97 -5.44 2.68
CA VAL A 28 -14.10 -5.69 1.76
C VAL A 28 -14.79 -6.97 2.20
N VAL A 29 -16.08 -6.90 2.52
CA VAL A 29 -16.86 -8.03 3.04
C VAL A 29 -17.86 -8.48 2.00
N GLY A 30 -17.78 -9.75 1.61
CA GLY A 30 -18.77 -10.42 0.78
C GLY A 30 -19.81 -11.18 1.62
N SER A 31 -20.50 -12.17 1.03
CA SER A 31 -21.46 -13.01 1.75
C SER A 31 -20.83 -14.27 2.36
N GLU A 32 -19.63 -14.68 1.95
CA GLU A 32 -18.97 -15.91 2.41
C GLU A 32 -17.60 -15.66 3.03
N LYS A 33 -16.90 -14.62 2.59
CA LYS A 33 -15.53 -14.27 3.00
C LYS A 33 -15.35 -12.76 3.01
N ALA A 34 -14.26 -12.32 3.65
CA ALA A 34 -13.80 -10.96 3.60
C ALA A 34 -12.34 -10.91 3.12
N LEU A 35 -11.98 -9.82 2.46
CA LEU A 35 -10.61 -9.49 2.05
C LEU A 35 -10.12 -8.30 2.86
N LEU A 36 -9.04 -8.47 3.62
CA LEU A 36 -8.29 -7.37 4.21
C LEU A 36 -7.13 -7.02 3.29
N ILE A 37 -7.10 -5.78 2.82
CA ILE A 37 -6.05 -5.23 1.96
C ILE A 37 -5.12 -4.40 2.83
N ASP A 38 -3.86 -4.81 2.89
CA ASP A 38 -2.81 -4.34 3.81
C ASP A 38 -3.12 -4.62 5.29
N CYS A 39 -2.10 -4.62 6.12
CA CYS A 39 -2.22 -4.93 7.54
C CYS A 39 -1.39 -4.01 8.44
N GLY A 40 -1.04 -2.84 7.93
CA GLY A 40 -0.33 -1.82 8.68
C GLY A 40 1.08 -2.20 9.10
N THR A 41 1.63 -1.38 9.98
CA THR A 41 2.95 -1.57 10.59
C THR A 41 2.98 -2.68 11.64
N GLY A 42 1.82 -3.16 12.06
CA GLY A 42 1.66 -4.15 13.12
C GLY A 42 1.82 -3.59 14.54
N PHE A 43 1.57 -2.31 14.75
CA PHE A 43 1.45 -1.73 16.08
C PHE A 43 0.12 -2.07 16.70
N CYS A 44 -0.91 -2.16 15.86
CA CYS A 44 -2.27 -2.43 16.24
C CYS A 44 -2.65 -3.90 16.00
N ASP A 45 -3.72 -4.31 16.65
CA ASP A 45 -4.40 -5.57 16.39
C ASP A 45 -5.37 -5.36 15.22
N ILE A 46 -4.81 -5.33 14.00
CA ILE A 46 -5.59 -5.10 12.78
C ILE A 46 -6.56 -6.25 12.51
N ARG A 47 -6.16 -7.49 12.83
CA ARG A 47 -7.02 -8.66 12.72
C ARG A 47 -8.21 -8.54 13.65
N GLY A 48 -7.99 -8.28 14.93
CA GLY A 48 -9.07 -8.11 15.90
C GLY A 48 -9.96 -6.89 15.63
N ALA A 49 -9.44 -5.86 14.93
CA ALA A 49 -10.27 -4.75 14.45
C ALA A 49 -11.16 -5.16 13.28
N ALA A 50 -10.66 -5.93 12.32
CA ALA A 50 -11.43 -6.46 11.21
C ALA A 50 -12.49 -7.49 11.67
N GLU A 51 -12.14 -8.37 12.62
CA GLU A 51 -13.06 -9.36 13.22
C GLU A 51 -14.23 -8.73 14.00
N LYS A 52 -14.17 -7.44 14.36
CA LYS A 52 -15.32 -6.70 14.93
C LYS A 52 -16.32 -6.26 13.86
N LEU A 53 -15.93 -6.26 12.59
CA LEU A 53 -16.76 -5.80 11.48
C LEU A 53 -17.41 -6.97 10.72
N THR A 54 -16.90 -8.20 10.88
CA THR A 54 -17.43 -9.41 10.25
C THR A 54 -17.01 -10.66 11.00
N ASP A 55 -17.92 -11.64 11.06
CA ASP A 55 -17.64 -13.00 11.56
C ASP A 55 -17.13 -13.95 10.45
N LEU A 56 -17.04 -13.48 9.20
CA LEU A 56 -16.62 -14.29 8.05
C LEU A 56 -15.10 -14.52 8.05
N PRO A 57 -14.62 -15.60 7.42
CA PRO A 57 -13.21 -15.84 7.23
C PRO A 57 -12.53 -14.68 6.49
N ILE A 58 -11.44 -14.15 7.04
CA ILE A 58 -10.70 -13.02 6.47
C ILE A 58 -9.44 -13.53 5.76
N THR A 59 -9.34 -13.21 4.46
CA THR A 59 -8.12 -13.38 3.67
C THR A 59 -7.32 -12.09 3.73
N LEU A 60 -5.99 -12.18 3.96
CA LEU A 60 -5.09 -11.02 3.92
C LEU A 60 -4.38 -10.94 2.58
N ALA A 61 -4.39 -9.77 1.94
CA ALA A 61 -3.59 -9.47 0.76
C ALA A 61 -2.91 -8.12 0.89
N ALA A 62 -1.73 -7.95 0.29
CA ALA A 62 -0.97 -6.72 0.35
C ALA A 62 -0.89 -6.02 -1.01
N THR A 63 -0.99 -4.69 -0.99
CA THR A 63 -0.77 -3.84 -2.18
C THR A 63 0.68 -3.90 -2.64
N HIS A 64 1.63 -4.01 -1.69
CA HIS A 64 3.06 -4.15 -1.96
C HIS A 64 3.85 -4.58 -0.70
N GLY A 65 5.16 -4.80 -0.84
CA GLY A 65 6.00 -5.43 0.18
C GLY A 65 6.68 -4.49 1.18
N HIS A 66 6.25 -3.25 1.38
CA HIS A 66 6.84 -2.38 2.39
C HIS A 66 6.32 -2.68 3.80
N GLY A 67 7.16 -2.44 4.80
CA GLY A 67 6.93 -2.89 6.17
C GLY A 67 5.76 -2.24 6.88
N ASP A 68 5.33 -1.09 6.43
CA ASP A 68 4.15 -0.38 6.92
C ASP A 68 2.83 -0.91 6.32
N HIS A 69 2.90 -1.74 5.26
CA HIS A 69 1.75 -2.43 4.67
C HIS A 69 1.66 -3.90 5.10
N ILE A 70 2.80 -4.52 5.42
CA ILE A 70 2.86 -5.96 5.75
C ILE A 70 3.32 -6.25 7.18
N GLY A 71 3.62 -5.22 7.98
CA GLY A 71 4.15 -5.38 9.34
C GLY A 71 3.24 -6.15 10.29
N GLY A 72 1.93 -6.06 10.09
CA GLY A 72 0.90 -6.80 10.83
C GLY A 72 0.68 -8.23 10.37
N ALA A 73 1.33 -8.71 9.30
CA ALA A 73 1.10 -10.03 8.71
C ALA A 73 1.21 -11.18 9.70
N GLY A 74 2.08 -11.07 10.72
CA GLY A 74 2.20 -12.07 11.78
C GLY A 74 0.93 -12.31 12.62
N GLN A 75 -0.16 -11.59 12.38
CA GLN A 75 -1.47 -11.83 12.95
C GLN A 75 -2.29 -12.85 12.11
N PHE A 76 -1.81 -13.20 10.91
CA PHE A 76 -2.46 -14.10 9.95
C PHE A 76 -1.56 -15.28 9.60
N GLU A 77 -2.16 -16.40 9.24
CA GLU A 77 -1.42 -17.62 8.82
C GLU A 77 -0.83 -17.46 7.43
N GLU A 78 -1.50 -16.72 6.54
CA GLU A 78 -1.11 -16.50 5.16
C GLU A 78 -1.29 -15.04 4.76
N ILE A 79 -0.47 -14.57 3.79
CA ILE A 79 -0.60 -13.28 3.13
C ILE A 79 -0.40 -13.46 1.63
N TYR A 80 -1.33 -12.93 0.84
CA TYR A 80 -1.21 -12.84 -0.61
C TYR A 80 -0.44 -11.57 -0.99
N ILE A 81 0.53 -11.71 -1.88
CA ILE A 81 1.32 -10.59 -2.38
C ILE A 81 1.77 -10.86 -3.82
N HIS A 82 1.93 -9.80 -4.62
CA HIS A 82 2.38 -9.97 -5.99
C HIS A 82 3.77 -10.63 -6.05
N ARG A 83 3.92 -11.60 -6.96
CA ARG A 83 5.13 -12.43 -7.15
C ARG A 83 6.44 -11.63 -7.15
N ALA A 84 6.47 -10.46 -7.80
CA ALA A 84 7.66 -9.63 -7.90
C ALA A 84 8.12 -9.03 -6.56
N ASP A 85 7.24 -8.97 -5.55
CA ASP A 85 7.59 -8.54 -4.20
C ASP A 85 7.83 -9.70 -3.23
N CYS A 86 7.41 -10.94 -3.55
CA CYS A 86 7.66 -12.11 -2.69
C CYS A 86 9.14 -12.31 -2.37
N GLU A 87 10.01 -12.21 -3.37
CA GLU A 87 11.46 -12.39 -3.19
C GLU A 87 12.10 -11.20 -2.46
N ARG A 88 11.45 -10.03 -2.55
CA ARG A 88 11.88 -8.77 -1.94
C ARG A 88 11.28 -8.56 -0.56
N LEU A 89 10.28 -9.34 -0.22
CA LEU A 89 9.74 -9.39 1.14
C LEU A 89 10.87 -9.79 2.07
N ASN A 90 11.59 -8.77 2.46
CA ASN A 90 12.56 -8.94 3.51
C ASN A 90 11.79 -9.31 4.77
N LYS A 91 11.86 -10.59 5.17
CA LYS A 91 11.29 -11.08 6.43
C LYS A 91 11.67 -10.19 7.62
N ALA A 92 12.76 -9.42 7.47
CA ALA A 92 13.15 -8.39 8.41
C ALA A 92 12.10 -7.28 8.54
N GLN A 93 11.36 -6.91 7.48
CA GLN A 93 10.32 -5.86 7.55
C GLN A 93 9.11 -6.28 8.39
N MET A 94 8.80 -7.57 8.45
CA MET A 94 7.79 -8.12 9.37
C MET A 94 8.35 -8.38 10.78
N SER A 95 9.65 -8.20 10.98
CA SER A 95 10.30 -8.52 12.25
C SER A 95 9.89 -7.55 13.38
N LEU A 96 9.87 -8.08 14.59
CA LEU A 96 9.61 -7.27 15.78
C LEU A 96 10.59 -6.09 15.93
N LEU A 97 11.86 -6.31 15.55
CA LEU A 97 12.90 -5.28 15.64
C LEU A 97 12.62 -4.13 14.66
N PHE A 98 12.30 -4.44 13.40
CA PHE A 98 11.97 -3.44 12.39
C PHE A 98 10.75 -2.62 12.82
N ARG A 99 9.65 -3.27 13.24
CA ARG A 99 8.43 -2.59 13.66
C ARG A 99 8.65 -1.67 14.87
N LYS A 100 9.46 -2.10 15.85
CA LYS A 100 9.85 -1.25 16.99
C LYS A 100 10.70 -0.06 16.57
N ALA A 101 11.66 -0.24 15.65
CA ALA A 101 12.49 0.83 15.11
C ALA A 101 11.65 1.82 14.30
N PHE A 102 10.75 1.33 13.46
CA PHE A 102 9.83 2.15 12.68
C PHE A 102 8.95 3.02 13.59
N LEU A 103 8.31 2.43 14.63
CA LEU A 103 7.54 3.17 15.61
C LEU A 103 8.39 4.22 16.32
N ALA A 104 9.63 3.90 16.69
CA ALA A 104 10.52 4.84 17.35
C ALA A 104 10.85 6.07 16.50
N SER A 105 10.87 5.93 15.17
CA SER A 105 11.13 7.01 14.21
C SER A 105 9.87 7.74 13.73
N ASN A 106 8.66 7.15 13.91
CA ASN A 106 7.41 7.71 13.40
C ASN A 106 6.73 8.63 14.43
N ALA A 107 6.93 9.95 14.28
CA ALA A 107 6.35 10.94 15.19
C ALA A 107 4.81 11.02 15.14
N PRO A 108 4.15 10.99 13.96
CA PRO A 108 2.68 10.97 13.89
C PRO A 108 2.07 9.82 14.70
N VAL A 109 2.51 8.60 14.50
CA VAL A 109 2.00 7.44 15.25
C VAL A 109 2.27 7.56 16.76
N LYS A 110 3.44 8.07 17.15
CA LYS A 110 3.76 8.29 18.57
C LYS A 110 2.85 9.33 19.24
N SER A 111 2.35 10.32 18.51
CA SER A 111 1.42 11.32 19.05
C SER A 111 0.11 10.71 19.56
N HIS A 112 -0.26 9.53 19.06
CA HIS A 112 -1.40 8.74 19.54
C HIS A 112 -1.09 7.88 20.78
N GLY A 113 0.07 8.08 21.40
CA GLY A 113 0.44 7.43 22.67
C GLY A 113 1.05 6.04 22.54
N PHE A 114 1.40 5.57 21.33
CA PHE A 114 2.07 4.28 21.14
C PHE A 114 3.48 4.28 21.70
N LYS A 115 3.84 3.16 22.32
CA LYS A 115 5.19 2.88 22.82
C LYS A 115 5.77 1.66 22.14
N THR A 116 7.08 1.56 22.04
CA THR A 116 7.76 0.39 21.47
C THR A 116 7.45 -0.92 22.21
N SER A 117 7.03 -0.84 23.48
CA SER A 117 6.53 -1.96 24.27
C SER A 117 5.18 -2.51 23.80
N ASP A 118 4.41 -1.74 23.04
CA ASP A 118 3.10 -2.13 22.55
C ASP A 118 3.21 -3.03 21.33
N VAL A 119 4.35 -2.95 20.61
CA VAL A 119 4.66 -3.81 19.46
C VAL A 119 4.97 -5.22 19.96
N LYS A 120 4.09 -6.18 19.64
CA LYS A 120 4.21 -7.58 20.08
C LYS A 120 4.70 -8.48 18.94
N PRO A 121 5.33 -9.62 19.24
CA PRO A 121 5.60 -10.66 18.25
C PRO A 121 4.31 -11.07 17.52
N GLY A 122 4.43 -11.46 16.25
CA GLY A 122 3.33 -12.08 15.53
C GLY A 122 2.96 -13.43 16.15
N LYS A 123 1.68 -13.80 16.06
CA LYS A 123 1.16 -15.11 16.50
C LYS A 123 1.57 -16.22 15.54
N TYR A 124 1.61 -15.92 14.25
CA TYR A 124 1.86 -16.89 13.17
C TYR A 124 3.22 -16.64 12.50
N LYS A 125 3.81 -17.71 11.99
CA LYS A 125 4.87 -17.67 10.98
C LYS A 125 4.19 -17.62 9.61
N THR A 126 3.79 -16.41 9.22
CA THR A 126 2.95 -16.16 8.06
C THR A 126 3.56 -16.74 6.78
N LYS A 127 2.78 -17.54 6.06
CA LYS A 127 3.12 -18.08 4.75
C LYS A 127 2.80 -17.03 3.68
N ILE A 128 3.75 -16.83 2.77
CA ILE A 128 3.60 -15.90 1.64
C ILE A 128 3.03 -16.70 0.48
N ILE A 129 1.88 -16.22 -0.04
CA ILE A 129 1.21 -16.79 -1.21
C ILE A 129 1.39 -15.80 -2.38
N PRO A 130 2.12 -16.19 -3.44
CA PRO A 130 2.28 -15.32 -4.60
C PRO A 130 0.98 -15.19 -5.37
N MET A 131 0.67 -13.96 -5.80
CA MET A 131 -0.41 -13.65 -6.73
C MET A 131 0.13 -12.90 -7.95
N ASP A 132 -0.62 -12.89 -9.02
CA ASP A 132 -0.26 -12.26 -10.30
C ASP A 132 -1.34 -11.28 -10.76
N ASP A 133 -1.07 -10.53 -11.83
CA ASP A 133 -2.06 -9.66 -12.49
C ASP A 133 -3.31 -10.48 -12.88
N GLY A 134 -4.48 -9.92 -12.63
CA GLY A 134 -5.75 -10.58 -12.91
C GLY A 134 -6.22 -11.58 -11.85
N HIS A 135 -5.48 -11.80 -10.74
CA HIS A 135 -5.96 -12.64 -9.65
C HIS A 135 -7.30 -12.09 -9.12
N ILE A 136 -8.21 -12.98 -8.79
CA ILE A 136 -9.56 -12.63 -8.29
C ILE A 136 -9.77 -13.25 -6.92
N PHE A 137 -10.15 -12.43 -5.96
CA PHE A 137 -10.67 -12.84 -4.67
C PHE A 137 -12.18 -12.88 -4.76
N ASP A 138 -12.75 -14.08 -4.81
CA ASP A 138 -14.20 -14.31 -4.72
C ASP A 138 -14.60 -14.33 -3.24
N LEU A 139 -15.49 -13.41 -2.87
CA LEU A 139 -15.94 -13.21 -1.49
C LEU A 139 -17.36 -13.70 -1.25
N GLY A 140 -17.97 -14.32 -2.28
CA GLY A 140 -19.40 -14.63 -2.30
C GLY A 140 -20.24 -13.39 -2.62
N GLY A 141 -20.84 -13.36 -3.81
CA GLY A 141 -21.65 -12.23 -4.30
C GLY A 141 -20.90 -10.93 -4.60
N LYS A 142 -19.66 -10.83 -4.19
CA LYS A 142 -18.72 -9.74 -4.47
C LYS A 142 -17.36 -10.31 -4.82
N SER A 143 -16.63 -9.68 -5.74
CA SER A 143 -15.27 -10.06 -6.09
C SER A 143 -14.33 -8.86 -6.17
N VAL A 144 -13.05 -9.06 -5.81
CA VAL A 144 -12.01 -8.04 -5.90
C VAL A 144 -10.91 -8.56 -6.83
N ARG A 145 -10.64 -7.81 -7.89
CA ARG A 145 -9.64 -8.16 -8.90
C ARG A 145 -8.33 -7.41 -8.68
N VAL A 146 -7.22 -8.10 -8.85
CA VAL A 146 -5.87 -7.54 -8.75
C VAL A 146 -5.42 -6.99 -10.10
N LYS A 147 -4.88 -5.78 -10.12
CA LYS A 147 -4.19 -5.18 -11.26
C LYS A 147 -2.74 -4.90 -10.89
N HIS A 148 -1.80 -5.48 -11.63
CA HIS A 148 -0.38 -5.16 -11.47
C HIS A 148 -0.11 -3.73 -11.94
N THR A 149 0.44 -2.92 -11.05
CA THR A 149 0.74 -1.50 -11.23
C THR A 149 2.17 -1.22 -10.73
N PRO A 150 3.22 -1.72 -11.43
CA PRO A 150 4.60 -1.56 -10.97
C PRO A 150 4.99 -0.09 -10.90
N GLY A 151 5.75 0.27 -9.87
CA GLY A 151 6.16 1.65 -9.62
C GLY A 151 6.87 1.81 -8.30
N HIS A 152 6.13 2.17 -7.27
CA HIS A 152 6.61 2.32 -5.89
C HIS A 152 7.28 1.03 -5.36
N SER A 153 6.85 -0.12 -5.83
CA SER A 153 7.63 -1.36 -5.84
C SER A 153 7.46 -2.09 -7.17
N HIS A 154 8.32 -3.09 -7.45
CA HIS A 154 8.14 -3.93 -8.63
C HIS A 154 6.87 -4.77 -8.57
N GLY A 155 6.39 -5.10 -7.37
CA GLY A 155 5.19 -5.89 -7.13
C GLY A 155 3.99 -5.08 -6.68
N SER A 156 4.01 -3.75 -6.81
CA SER A 156 2.84 -2.92 -6.49
C SER A 156 1.63 -3.36 -7.30
N VAL A 157 0.48 -3.50 -6.63
CA VAL A 157 -0.81 -3.82 -7.24
C VAL A 157 -1.89 -2.85 -6.76
N ALA A 158 -2.92 -2.70 -7.57
CA ALA A 158 -4.20 -2.12 -7.18
C ALA A 158 -5.25 -3.24 -7.05
N PHE A 159 -6.13 -3.12 -6.07
CA PHE A 159 -7.29 -3.98 -5.89
C PHE A 159 -8.52 -3.25 -6.39
N ILE A 160 -9.32 -3.88 -7.25
CA ILE A 160 -10.45 -3.29 -7.93
C ILE A 160 -11.72 -3.97 -7.44
N ASP A 161 -12.55 -3.26 -6.73
CA ASP A 161 -13.94 -3.60 -6.43
C ASP A 161 -14.82 -2.97 -7.54
N GLU A 162 -15.21 -3.80 -8.50
CA GLU A 162 -16.01 -3.35 -9.65
C GLU A 162 -17.46 -3.04 -9.28
N GLN A 163 -17.96 -3.64 -8.21
CA GLN A 163 -19.34 -3.48 -7.76
C GLN A 163 -19.53 -2.10 -7.11
N ASP A 164 -18.64 -1.71 -6.20
CA ASP A 164 -18.73 -0.43 -5.49
C ASP A 164 -17.96 0.71 -6.19
N LYS A 165 -17.33 0.40 -7.35
CA LYS A 165 -16.51 1.34 -8.11
C LYS A 165 -15.40 1.95 -7.24
N ILE A 166 -14.67 1.07 -6.55
CA ILE A 166 -13.55 1.44 -5.68
C ILE A 166 -12.26 0.77 -6.15
N ILE A 167 -11.16 1.53 -6.11
CA ILE A 167 -9.81 1.01 -6.31
C ILE A 167 -8.97 1.34 -5.09
N PHE A 168 -8.29 0.33 -4.54
CA PHE A 168 -7.28 0.48 -3.49
C PHE A 168 -5.91 0.39 -4.15
N SER A 169 -5.22 1.54 -4.29
CA SER A 169 -4.03 1.67 -5.14
C SER A 169 -2.69 1.48 -4.41
N GLY A 170 -2.72 1.28 -3.09
CA GLY A 170 -1.48 1.34 -2.30
C GLY A 170 -0.78 2.68 -2.48
N ASP A 171 0.55 2.68 -2.56
CA ASP A 171 1.39 3.88 -2.58
C ASP A 171 1.85 4.29 -3.98
N ASN A 172 1.22 3.76 -5.01
CA ASN A 172 1.68 3.98 -6.39
C ASN A 172 1.41 5.38 -6.92
N VAL A 173 0.43 6.09 -6.35
CA VAL A 173 0.21 7.53 -6.45
C VAL A 173 -0.19 8.00 -5.05
N CYS A 174 0.54 8.96 -4.51
CA CYS A 174 0.35 9.44 -3.14
C CYS A 174 0.91 10.86 -2.95
N ASP A 175 0.56 11.50 -1.84
CA ASP A 175 1.16 12.76 -1.43
C ASP A 175 2.61 12.55 -0.97
N ALA A 176 3.60 12.91 -1.70
CA ALA A 176 5.00 12.54 -1.53
C ALA A 176 5.31 11.12 -2.04
N LEU A 177 5.26 10.93 -3.35
CA LEU A 177 5.58 9.64 -3.96
C LEU A 177 7.06 9.28 -3.77
N TRP A 178 7.31 8.18 -3.07
CA TRP A 178 8.65 7.71 -2.73
C TRP A 178 9.18 6.70 -3.75
N MET A 179 9.87 7.20 -4.77
CA MET A 179 10.56 6.40 -5.79
C MET A 179 12.07 6.29 -5.54
N GLN A 180 12.54 6.49 -4.30
CA GLN A 180 13.95 6.36 -3.90
C GLN A 180 14.23 5.09 -3.10
N LEU A 181 13.20 4.39 -2.63
CA LEU A 181 13.34 3.22 -1.77
C LEU A 181 13.95 2.00 -2.50
N PRO A 182 14.50 1.01 -1.78
CA PRO A 182 14.84 -0.28 -2.38
C PRO A 182 13.61 -0.95 -2.98
N GLY A 183 13.74 -1.46 -4.20
CA GLY A 183 12.63 -2.19 -4.84
C GLY A 183 11.74 -1.36 -5.75
N VAL A 184 11.93 -0.03 -5.84
CA VAL A 184 11.21 0.82 -6.80
C VAL A 184 11.63 0.52 -8.25
N THR A 185 10.72 0.77 -9.18
CA THR A 185 11.02 0.77 -10.62
C THR A 185 11.71 2.08 -11.05
N SER A 186 11.88 2.30 -12.34
CA SER A 186 12.21 3.63 -12.87
C SER A 186 10.96 4.51 -12.94
N ILE A 187 11.17 5.82 -13.09
CA ILE A 187 10.06 6.78 -13.35
C ILE A 187 9.36 6.43 -14.67
N GLU A 188 10.13 6.03 -15.69
CA GLU A 188 9.58 5.62 -16.99
C GLU A 188 8.68 4.37 -16.88
N GLU A 189 9.07 3.39 -16.07
CA GLU A 189 8.27 2.17 -15.85
C GLU A 189 7.04 2.41 -14.96
N TRP A 190 7.10 3.39 -14.06
CA TRP A 190 5.99 3.74 -13.18
C TRP A 190 4.87 4.51 -13.91
N LEU A 191 5.21 5.40 -14.85
CA LEU A 191 4.25 6.28 -15.52
C LEU A 191 3.04 5.56 -16.16
N PRO A 192 3.19 4.40 -16.84
CA PRO A 192 2.03 3.64 -17.33
C PRO A 192 1.03 3.26 -16.23
N SER A 193 1.51 2.88 -15.05
CA SER A 193 0.65 2.55 -13.91
C SER A 193 -0.12 3.77 -13.38
N ALA A 194 0.54 4.91 -13.27
CA ALA A 194 -0.09 6.16 -12.86
C ALA A 194 -1.14 6.64 -13.89
N ARG A 195 -0.84 6.53 -15.18
CA ARG A 195 -1.78 6.85 -16.25
C ARG A 195 -2.99 5.92 -16.28
N TRP A 196 -2.79 4.63 -15.99
CA TRP A 196 -3.89 3.69 -15.83
C TRP A 196 -4.81 4.11 -14.67
N LEU A 197 -4.26 4.43 -13.50
CA LEU A 197 -5.03 4.94 -12.35
C LEU A 197 -5.80 6.21 -12.72
N TYR A 198 -5.17 7.14 -13.46
CA TYR A 198 -5.84 8.35 -13.93
C TYR A 198 -7.03 8.04 -14.85
N GLY A 199 -6.89 7.10 -15.79
CA GLY A 199 -7.99 6.64 -16.62
C GLY A 199 -9.15 6.07 -15.80
N MET A 200 -8.82 5.21 -14.84
CA MET A 200 -9.83 4.59 -13.96
C MET A 200 -10.52 5.62 -13.04
N SER A 201 -9.88 6.71 -12.69
CA SER A 201 -10.45 7.73 -11.78
C SER A 201 -11.62 8.53 -12.37
N GLU A 202 -12.04 8.26 -13.59
CA GLU A 202 -13.26 8.77 -14.19
C GLU A 202 -14.51 8.07 -13.62
N ASP A 203 -14.42 6.75 -13.46
CA ASP A 203 -15.53 5.91 -13.05
C ASP A 203 -15.39 5.34 -11.63
N TYR A 204 -14.18 5.37 -11.06
CA TYR A 204 -13.84 4.77 -9.77
C TYR A 204 -13.34 5.79 -8.78
N ARG A 205 -13.75 5.64 -7.51
CA ARG A 205 -13.10 6.28 -6.38
C ARG A 205 -11.78 5.57 -6.11
N ILE A 206 -10.67 6.29 -6.00
CA ILE A 206 -9.35 5.71 -5.75
C ILE A 206 -8.92 6.03 -4.32
N PHE A 207 -8.59 5.00 -3.56
CA PHE A 207 -8.10 5.09 -2.19
C PHE A 207 -6.66 4.58 -2.11
N TRP A 208 -5.81 5.26 -1.35
CA TRP A 208 -4.40 4.95 -1.24
C TRP A 208 -3.95 4.65 0.21
N GLY A 209 -2.66 4.34 0.40
CA GLY A 209 -2.14 3.70 1.60
C GLY A 209 -2.02 4.56 2.85
N HIS A 210 -2.15 5.91 2.78
CA HIS A 210 -1.88 6.78 3.93
C HIS A 210 -2.81 7.99 4.04
N ARG A 211 -2.77 8.69 5.19
CA ARG A 211 -3.38 10.03 5.46
C ARG A 211 -4.80 10.17 4.91
N VAL A 212 -5.02 11.20 4.06
CA VAL A 212 -6.30 11.41 3.38
C VAL A 212 -6.46 10.32 2.32
N PRO A 213 -7.37 9.36 2.53
CA PRO A 213 -7.31 8.10 1.78
C PRO A 213 -7.72 8.23 0.31
N GLN A 214 -8.63 9.16 -0.02
CA GLN A 214 -9.14 9.31 -1.39
C GLN A 214 -8.25 10.24 -2.22
N LEU A 215 -7.87 9.77 -3.43
CA LEU A 215 -7.13 10.55 -4.40
C LEU A 215 -8.06 11.31 -5.34
N GLU A 216 -7.84 12.61 -5.44
CA GLU A 216 -8.53 13.45 -6.41
C GLU A 216 -7.92 13.26 -7.81
N ARG A 217 -8.77 13.17 -8.84
CA ARG A 217 -8.35 13.01 -10.24
C ARG A 217 -7.32 14.07 -10.67
N GLY A 218 -7.54 15.34 -10.28
CA GLY A 218 -6.63 16.44 -10.60
C GLY A 218 -5.24 16.26 -9.98
N TYR A 219 -5.18 15.67 -8.79
CA TYR A 219 -3.91 15.37 -8.15
C TYR A 219 -3.15 14.23 -8.87
N ILE A 220 -3.84 13.18 -9.30
CA ILE A 220 -3.23 12.09 -10.09
C ILE A 220 -2.63 12.67 -11.37
N ALA A 221 -3.36 13.54 -12.09
CA ALA A 221 -2.86 14.21 -13.29
C ALA A 221 -1.61 15.05 -13.01
N GLN A 222 -1.59 15.75 -11.88
CA GLN A 222 -0.44 16.57 -11.47
C GLN A 222 0.81 15.72 -11.19
N VAL A 223 0.66 14.60 -10.50
CA VAL A 223 1.78 13.69 -10.20
C VAL A 223 2.34 13.07 -11.50
N ILE A 224 1.48 12.72 -12.45
CA ILE A 224 1.87 12.26 -13.80
C ILE A 224 2.70 13.34 -14.50
N ALA A 225 2.22 14.59 -14.52
CA ALA A 225 2.94 15.69 -15.16
C ALA A 225 4.33 15.90 -14.55
N TRP A 226 4.48 15.77 -13.24
CA TRP A 226 5.81 15.82 -12.59
C TRP A 226 6.72 14.68 -13.03
N GLY A 227 6.20 13.46 -13.18
CA GLY A 227 6.96 12.32 -13.71
C GLY A 227 7.43 12.57 -15.14
N GLU A 228 6.57 13.09 -16.00
CA GLU A 228 6.90 13.45 -17.38
C GLU A 228 7.97 14.55 -17.45
N GLU A 229 7.86 15.56 -16.59
CA GLU A 229 8.88 16.61 -16.49
C GLU A 229 10.24 16.07 -15.99
N ILE A 230 10.24 15.12 -15.05
CA ILE A 230 11.48 14.44 -14.62
C ILE A 230 12.14 13.76 -15.81
N LEU A 231 11.38 13.01 -16.63
CA LEU A 231 11.91 12.38 -17.84
C LEU A 231 12.46 13.42 -18.84
N ALA A 232 11.69 14.46 -19.13
CA ALA A 232 12.07 15.49 -20.11
C ALA A 232 13.32 16.28 -19.70
N LYS A 233 13.51 16.53 -18.38
CA LYS A 233 14.67 17.25 -17.84
C LYS A 233 15.90 16.38 -17.59
N SER A 234 15.76 15.03 -17.69
CA SER A 234 16.85 14.10 -17.46
C SER A 234 17.50 13.70 -18.78
N ARG A 235 18.84 13.61 -18.78
CA ARG A 235 19.66 13.22 -19.97
C ARG A 235 20.07 11.73 -19.93
N GLY A 236 19.36 10.91 -19.18
CA GLY A 236 19.67 9.50 -18.93
C GLY A 236 19.89 9.21 -17.46
N ASN A 237 20.09 7.94 -17.13
CA ASN A 237 20.42 7.51 -15.79
C ASN A 237 21.83 7.90 -15.40
N THR A 238 22.02 8.36 -14.17
CA THR A 238 23.37 8.68 -13.65
C THR A 238 24.09 7.40 -13.22
N LYS A 239 25.43 7.38 -13.30
CA LYS A 239 26.26 6.26 -12.80
C LYS A 239 26.20 6.14 -11.27
N LEU A 240 26.20 7.27 -10.58
CA LEU A 240 26.09 7.34 -9.11
C LEU A 240 24.68 7.78 -8.73
N PRO A 241 23.97 7.03 -7.89
CA PRO A 241 22.64 7.39 -7.45
C PRO A 241 22.67 8.66 -6.60
N ARG A 242 21.77 9.59 -6.91
CA ARG A 242 21.45 10.75 -6.07
C ARG A 242 19.96 10.75 -5.83
N ILE A 243 19.54 11.12 -4.63
CA ILE A 243 18.11 11.33 -4.33
C ILE A 243 17.77 12.78 -4.67
N LYS A 244 16.69 12.97 -5.43
CA LYS A 244 16.11 14.26 -5.77
C LYS A 244 14.64 14.26 -5.46
N GLN A 245 14.08 15.45 -5.30
CA GLN A 245 12.63 15.68 -5.17
C GLN A 245 12.16 16.65 -6.25
N TYR A 246 11.03 16.33 -6.89
CA TYR A 246 10.47 17.18 -7.93
C TYR A 246 8.94 17.18 -7.89
N PRO A 247 8.31 18.35 -7.90
CA PRO A 247 8.94 19.63 -7.55
C PRO A 247 9.53 19.59 -6.12
N ASN A 248 10.38 20.54 -5.78
CA ASN A 248 10.96 20.63 -4.43
C ASN A 248 9.94 21.21 -3.42
N ARG A 249 8.98 20.36 -3.05
CA ARG A 249 7.87 20.65 -2.13
C ARG A 249 7.43 19.33 -1.47
N PRO A 250 6.81 19.35 -0.27
CA PRO A 250 6.55 18.14 0.52
C PRO A 250 5.80 17.02 -0.20
N ASP A 251 4.92 17.35 -1.14
CA ASP A 251 4.10 16.42 -1.92
C ASP A 251 4.72 16.01 -3.27
N GLY A 252 5.97 16.40 -3.55
CA GLY A 252 6.67 16.05 -4.79
C GLY A 252 7.13 14.60 -4.87
N ILE A 253 7.53 14.17 -6.07
CA ILE A 253 8.13 12.85 -6.30
C ILE A 253 9.57 12.86 -5.78
N ILE A 254 9.90 11.97 -4.86
CA ILE A 254 11.27 11.73 -4.39
C ILE A 254 11.82 10.54 -5.17
N TYR A 255 12.88 10.74 -5.95
CA TYR A 255 13.36 9.72 -6.88
C TYR A 255 14.89 9.60 -6.89
N ARG A 256 15.38 8.49 -7.44
CA ARG A 256 16.81 8.23 -7.69
C ARG A 256 17.19 8.58 -9.12
N THR A 257 18.28 9.30 -9.28
CA THR A 257 18.75 9.74 -10.61
C THR A 257 19.32 8.60 -11.48
N ASP A 258 19.61 7.43 -10.90
CA ASP A 258 20.02 6.22 -11.59
C ASP A 258 18.85 5.30 -11.98
N LYS A 259 17.61 5.73 -11.68
CA LYS A 259 16.35 5.03 -11.95
C LYS A 259 15.30 5.95 -12.60
N VAL A 260 15.71 6.84 -13.46
CA VAL A 260 14.78 7.70 -14.21
C VAL A 260 14.24 6.94 -15.41
N PHE A 261 15.11 6.31 -16.17
CA PHE A 261 14.77 5.52 -17.37
C PHE A 261 14.92 4.02 -17.10
N ARG A 262 14.16 3.24 -17.85
CA ARG A 262 14.27 1.78 -17.88
C ARG A 262 15.71 1.38 -18.28
N LYS A 263 16.22 0.30 -17.66
CA LYS A 263 17.51 -0.30 -18.02
C LYS A 263 17.34 -1.37 -19.07
#